data_fdb68f68a989bdf106830b053710cd42
#
_entry.id   fdb68f68a989bdf106830b053710cd42
#
_cell.length_a   1.000
_cell.length_b   1.000
_cell.length_c   1.000
_cell.angle_alpha   90.00
_cell.angle_beta   90.00
_cell.angle_gamma   90.00
#
_symmetry.space_group_name_H-M   'P 1'
#
loop_
_entity.id
_entity.type
_entity.pdbx_description
1 polymer ?
#
loop_
_entity_poly.entity_id
_entity_poly.type
_entity_poly.pdbx_seq_one_letter_code
_entity_poly.pdbx_strand_id
1 'polypeptide(L)'
;RRVTLVETGPAYKARMSARDTTPLPDAPEPFSLSREAYATLYGPTTGDRVCLGDTNLWAVVERDCTVYGDECTFGGGKVLRDGMGQTSGRRATDVLDTVITNALIVDYTGIIKADIGIKDGHIAGIGTAGNPDTMVYVTQNMIVGSCTEVIAGEGLIVTAGGIDTHVHMLSMDMCEEGLASGILTLVGGGTGPAAGSRATTCTPGPWHIRKMLQATDTLPINILLTGKGNDSGEIPLREQIEAGCAGLKIHEDWGATPAAIDSGIDSETITVFRQLPRKIRIISETRIDDRMAS
;
A
#
# COMPACT_ATOMS: atom_id res chain seq x y z
N ARG A 1 28.92 14.81 -5.39
CA ARG A 1 29.39 14.40 -4.05
C ARG A 1 29.75 12.92 -4.14
N ARG A 2 30.85 12.52 -3.53
CA ARG A 2 31.26 11.11 -3.45
C ARG A 2 30.61 10.47 -2.22
N VAL A 3 30.04 9.28 -2.39
CA VAL A 3 29.67 8.41 -1.27
C VAL A 3 30.94 7.63 -0.92
N THR A 4 31.46 7.86 0.25
CA THR A 4 32.54 7.03 0.78
C THR A 4 31.87 5.96 1.60
N LEU A 5 31.95 4.71 1.15
CA LEU A 5 31.51 3.57 1.96
C LEU A 5 32.58 3.38 3.05
N VAL A 6 32.37 3.99 4.19
CA VAL A 6 33.24 3.86 5.35
C VAL A 6 32.54 3.05 6.43
N GLU A 7 33.19 1.96 6.74
CA GLU A 7 33.08 1.15 7.96
C GLU A 7 31.72 0.57 8.32
N THR A 8 31.69 -0.74 8.32
CA THR A 8 30.76 -1.56 9.10
C THR A 8 30.59 -0.97 10.50
N GLY A 9 29.35 -0.71 10.89
CA GLY A 9 29.00 -0.08 12.15
C GLY A 9 29.53 -0.82 13.40
N PRO A 10 29.48 -0.17 14.56
CA PRO A 10 30.03 -0.70 15.83
C PRO A 10 29.54 -2.11 16.20
N ALA A 11 28.31 -2.46 15.80
CA ALA A 11 27.72 -3.76 16.09
C ALA A 11 28.37 -4.91 15.30
N TYR A 12 28.83 -4.68 14.08
CA TYR A 12 29.55 -5.68 13.29
C TYR A 12 30.92 -5.98 13.90
N LYS A 13 31.66 -4.92 14.30
CA LYS A 13 32.94 -5.06 15.00
C LYS A 13 32.79 -5.80 16.33
N ALA A 14 31.72 -5.57 17.06
CA ALA A 14 31.47 -6.25 18.35
C ALA A 14 31.15 -7.76 18.19
N ARG A 15 30.46 -8.15 17.12
CA ARG A 15 30.16 -9.55 16.83
C ARG A 15 31.39 -10.35 16.36
N MET A 16 32.27 -9.73 15.59
CA MET A 16 33.52 -10.37 15.15
C MET A 16 34.55 -10.50 16.27
N SER A 17 34.63 -9.55 17.19
CA SER A 17 35.60 -9.56 18.27
C SER A 17 35.39 -10.68 19.31
N ALA A 18 34.24 -11.32 19.33
CA ALA A 18 33.89 -12.33 20.33
C ALA A 18 34.25 -13.79 19.93
N ARG A 19 34.72 -14.06 18.70
CA ARG A 19 34.89 -15.44 18.21
C ARG A 19 36.24 -15.79 17.55
N ASP A 20 37.06 -14.81 17.17
CA ASP A 20 38.32 -15.14 16.50
C ASP A 20 39.40 -14.11 16.84
N THR A 21 40.51 -14.58 17.39
CA THR A 21 41.71 -13.80 17.67
C THR A 21 42.72 -13.80 16.51
N THR A 22 42.37 -14.46 15.40
CA THR A 22 43.20 -14.40 14.19
C THR A 22 43.17 -13.00 13.62
N PRO A 23 44.30 -12.36 13.29
CA PRO A 23 44.27 -11.11 12.57
C PRO A 23 43.51 -11.30 11.22
N LEU A 24 42.46 -10.53 11.01
CA LEU A 24 41.81 -10.50 9.70
C LEU A 24 42.88 -10.08 8.67
N PRO A 25 42.89 -10.68 7.46
CA PRO A 25 43.67 -10.14 6.37
C PRO A 25 43.36 -8.65 6.25
N ASP A 26 44.36 -7.82 5.89
CA ASP A 26 44.22 -6.38 5.77
C ASP A 26 42.86 -6.04 5.15
N ALA A 27 42.11 -5.19 5.84
CA ALA A 27 40.80 -4.79 5.35
C ALA A 27 40.96 -4.24 3.92
N PRO A 28 40.10 -4.64 2.97
CA PRO A 28 40.22 -4.15 1.60
C PRO A 28 40.21 -2.62 1.59
N GLU A 29 41.08 -2.03 0.78
CA GLU A 29 41.17 -0.59 0.66
C GLU A 29 39.77 0.02 0.34
N PRO A 30 39.40 1.10 1.01
CA PRO A 30 38.14 1.77 0.76
C PRO A 30 38.07 2.22 -0.72
N PHE A 31 36.98 1.90 -1.40
CA PHE A 31 36.74 2.40 -2.75
C PHE A 31 35.63 3.46 -2.73
N SER A 32 35.68 4.38 -3.72
CA SER A 32 34.66 5.40 -3.88
C SER A 32 33.72 5.02 -5.02
N LEU A 33 32.43 5.06 -4.75
CA LEU A 33 31.38 4.92 -5.74
C LEU A 33 30.72 6.28 -5.99
N SER A 34 30.52 6.68 -7.26
CA SER A 34 29.77 7.90 -7.55
C SER A 34 28.29 7.75 -7.15
N ARG A 35 27.62 8.85 -6.82
CA ARG A 35 26.17 8.80 -6.52
C ARG A 35 25.36 8.28 -7.68
N GLU A 36 25.72 8.62 -8.91
CA GLU A 36 25.07 8.12 -10.12
C GLU A 36 25.22 6.60 -10.26
N ALA A 37 26.43 6.08 -10.07
CA ALA A 37 26.66 4.63 -10.09
C ALA A 37 25.93 3.91 -8.95
N TYR A 38 25.88 4.50 -7.74
CA TYR A 38 25.12 3.97 -6.62
C TYR A 38 23.61 3.95 -6.94
N ALA A 39 23.07 5.05 -7.45
CA ALA A 39 21.65 5.15 -7.79
C ALA A 39 21.24 4.17 -8.90
N THR A 40 22.13 3.89 -9.85
CA THR A 40 21.91 2.89 -10.91
C THR A 40 21.80 1.47 -10.33
N LEU A 41 22.59 1.16 -9.29
CA LEU A 41 22.62 -0.17 -8.69
C LEU A 41 21.54 -0.39 -7.63
N TYR A 42 21.25 0.64 -6.82
CA TYR A 42 20.46 0.51 -5.58
C TYR A 42 19.36 1.57 -5.47
N GLY A 43 19.11 2.35 -6.50
CA GLY A 43 18.17 3.46 -6.46
C GLY A 43 18.75 4.73 -5.80
N PRO A 44 17.99 5.84 -5.83
CA PRO A 44 18.40 7.12 -5.27
C PRO A 44 18.56 7.05 -3.76
N THR A 45 19.42 7.88 -3.18
CA THR A 45 19.65 7.98 -1.74
C THR A 45 19.33 9.38 -1.22
N THR A 46 19.34 9.57 0.09
CA THR A 46 19.00 10.84 0.76
C THR A 46 19.66 12.06 0.10
N GLY A 47 18.82 13.03 -0.27
CA GLY A 47 19.21 14.27 -0.94
C GLY A 47 19.32 14.17 -2.47
N ASP A 48 19.13 12.99 -3.06
CA ASP A 48 19.02 12.87 -4.52
C ASP A 48 17.67 13.41 -4.99
N ARG A 49 17.61 13.83 -6.25
CA ARG A 49 16.43 14.38 -6.88
C ARG A 49 15.99 13.48 -8.03
N VAL A 50 14.73 13.12 -8.02
CA VAL A 50 14.10 12.26 -9.03
C VAL A 50 12.99 13.04 -9.72
N CYS A 51 13.03 13.10 -11.05
CA CYS A 51 11.95 13.70 -11.83
C CYS A 51 10.73 12.78 -11.85
N LEU A 52 9.54 13.35 -11.65
CA LEU A 52 8.31 12.59 -11.66
C LEU A 52 7.71 12.55 -13.07
N GLY A 53 8.04 11.52 -13.82
CA GLY A 53 7.60 11.32 -15.21
C GLY A 53 7.97 12.50 -16.11
N ASP A 54 7.11 12.87 -17.04
CA ASP A 54 7.28 13.97 -17.98
C ASP A 54 6.88 15.34 -17.40
N THR A 55 6.84 15.47 -16.08
CA THR A 55 6.49 16.70 -15.39
C THR A 55 7.71 17.54 -15.04
N ASN A 56 7.49 18.78 -14.59
CA ASN A 56 8.53 19.62 -13.99
C ASN A 56 8.67 19.41 -12.46
N LEU A 57 8.06 18.37 -11.92
CA LEU A 57 8.09 18.06 -10.50
C LEU A 57 9.31 17.18 -10.18
N TRP A 58 10.01 17.54 -9.12
CA TRP A 58 11.16 16.80 -8.62
C TRP A 58 10.94 16.38 -7.18
N ALA A 59 10.95 15.08 -6.95
CA ALA A 59 10.98 14.50 -5.64
C ALA A 59 12.43 14.55 -5.09
N VAL A 60 12.56 14.98 -3.83
CA VAL A 60 13.85 14.94 -3.11
C VAL A 60 13.78 13.84 -2.08
N VAL A 61 14.69 12.87 -2.13
CA VAL A 61 14.71 11.77 -1.17
C VAL A 61 15.05 12.32 0.22
N GLU A 62 14.13 12.22 1.14
CA GLU A 62 14.25 12.75 2.50
C GLU A 62 14.99 11.79 3.42
N ARG A 63 14.76 10.50 3.24
CA ARG A 63 15.31 9.43 4.05
C ARG A 63 15.61 8.19 3.22
N ASP A 64 16.71 7.52 3.54
CA ASP A 64 17.08 6.22 3.02
C ASP A 64 17.18 5.25 4.20
N CYS A 65 16.40 4.17 4.16
CA CYS A 65 16.41 3.11 5.17
C CYS A 65 17.47 2.05 4.89
N THR A 66 18.15 2.11 3.75
CA THR A 66 19.16 1.13 3.35
C THR A 66 20.41 1.26 4.21
N VAL A 67 21.03 0.14 4.51
CA VAL A 67 22.36 0.08 5.13
C VAL A 67 23.38 -0.11 4.01
N TYR A 68 24.30 0.85 3.84
CA TYR A 68 25.32 0.77 2.80
C TYR A 68 26.23 -0.45 2.99
N GLY A 69 26.32 -1.27 1.95
CA GLY A 69 27.02 -2.54 1.95
C GLY A 69 26.15 -3.76 2.26
N ASP A 70 24.94 -3.52 2.78
CA ASP A 70 23.91 -4.54 3.05
C ASP A 70 22.61 -4.24 2.27
N GLU A 71 22.71 -3.60 1.11
CA GLU A 71 21.58 -3.30 0.26
C GLU A 71 20.81 -4.57 -0.09
N CYS A 72 19.52 -4.60 0.21
CA CYS A 72 18.66 -5.74 -0.03
C CYS A 72 18.42 -5.93 -1.54
N THR A 73 19.29 -6.66 -2.21
CA THR A 73 19.21 -6.95 -3.65
C THR A 73 19.36 -8.43 -3.91
N PHE A 74 18.59 -8.94 -4.87
CA PHE A 74 18.62 -10.35 -5.28
C PHE A 74 19.48 -10.57 -6.52
N GLY A 75 20.24 -11.65 -6.57
CA GLY A 75 21.00 -12.06 -7.73
C GLY A 75 22.36 -12.70 -7.41
N GLY A 76 23.10 -13.07 -8.46
CA GLY A 76 24.46 -13.59 -8.33
C GLY A 76 25.41 -12.53 -7.76
N GLY A 77 26.11 -12.84 -6.68
CA GLY A 77 26.98 -11.90 -5.98
C GLY A 77 26.27 -10.78 -5.23
N LYS A 78 24.96 -10.91 -5.02
CA LYS A 78 24.13 -9.95 -4.27
C LYS A 78 23.84 -10.46 -2.85
N VAL A 79 23.34 -9.57 -2.00
CA VAL A 79 23.11 -9.83 -0.57
C VAL A 79 22.04 -10.89 -0.33
N LEU A 80 20.93 -10.87 -1.10
CA LEU A 80 19.85 -11.83 -0.95
C LEU A 80 20.22 -13.19 -1.58
N ARG A 81 20.88 -14.01 -0.80
CA ARG A 81 21.24 -15.41 -1.08
C ARG A 81 20.98 -16.26 0.15
N ASP A 82 20.73 -17.55 -0.06
CA ASP A 82 20.49 -18.53 1.01
C ASP A 82 21.58 -18.53 2.05
N GLY A 83 21.20 -18.39 3.32
CA GLY A 83 22.10 -18.34 4.46
C GLY A 83 22.86 -17.00 4.59
N MET A 84 22.61 -16.06 3.71
CA MET A 84 23.12 -14.69 3.77
C MET A 84 21.96 -13.72 4.05
N GLY A 85 21.64 -12.79 3.16
CA GLY A 85 20.49 -11.91 3.30
C GLY A 85 19.13 -12.62 3.24
N GLN A 86 19.07 -13.85 2.71
CA GLN A 86 17.92 -14.75 2.86
C GLN A 86 18.23 -15.76 3.98
N THR A 87 17.34 -15.87 4.96
CA THR A 87 17.48 -16.88 6.00
C THR A 87 17.06 -18.25 5.48
N SER A 88 17.85 -19.28 5.77
CA SER A 88 17.55 -20.68 5.46
C SER A 88 16.96 -21.45 6.65
N GLY A 89 17.01 -20.88 7.85
CA GLY A 89 16.63 -21.54 9.10
C GLY A 89 15.22 -21.24 9.61
N ARG A 90 14.39 -20.51 8.84
CA ARG A 90 13.05 -20.10 9.27
C ARG A 90 11.96 -20.74 8.41
N ARG A 91 10.76 -20.87 8.99
CA ARG A 91 9.58 -21.40 8.29
C ARG A 91 8.97 -20.30 7.41
N ALA A 92 8.19 -20.69 6.40
CA ALA A 92 7.44 -19.76 5.56
C ALA A 92 6.51 -18.83 6.35
N THR A 93 5.97 -19.30 7.48
CA THR A 93 5.13 -18.48 8.38
C THR A 93 5.87 -17.33 9.06
N ASP A 94 7.20 -17.44 9.19
CA ASP A 94 8.03 -16.52 9.97
C ASP A 94 8.77 -15.49 9.09
N VAL A 95 8.59 -15.58 7.78
CA VAL A 95 9.26 -14.73 6.80
C VAL A 95 8.23 -14.07 5.87
N LEU A 96 8.64 -13.05 5.15
CA LEU A 96 7.79 -12.38 4.13
C LEU A 96 7.39 -13.34 3.02
N ASP A 97 6.20 -13.12 2.44
CA ASP A 97 5.79 -13.78 1.20
C ASP A 97 6.44 -13.10 0.01
N THR A 98 6.45 -11.77 0.01
CA THR A 98 7.06 -10.95 -1.06
C THR A 98 7.81 -9.77 -0.43
N VAL A 99 8.90 -9.37 -1.05
CA VAL A 99 9.62 -8.13 -0.74
C VAL A 99 9.86 -7.33 -2.01
N ILE A 100 9.55 -6.03 -1.97
CA ILE A 100 9.94 -5.07 -3.00
C ILE A 100 11.16 -4.34 -2.47
N THR A 101 12.31 -4.47 -3.14
CA THR A 101 13.59 -3.98 -2.64
C THR A 101 13.91 -2.57 -3.12
N ASN A 102 14.51 -1.75 -2.26
CA ASN A 102 15.07 -0.43 -2.58
C ASN A 102 14.13 0.51 -3.37
N ALA A 103 12.83 0.46 -3.08
CA ALA A 103 11.83 1.28 -3.76
C ALA A 103 11.88 2.74 -3.29
N LEU A 104 11.71 3.69 -4.21
CA LEU A 104 11.43 5.07 -3.87
C LEU A 104 9.94 5.21 -3.56
N ILE A 105 9.60 5.33 -2.30
CA ILE A 105 8.23 5.45 -1.81
C ILE A 105 7.87 6.93 -1.72
N VAL A 106 6.77 7.31 -2.38
CA VAL A 106 6.21 8.66 -2.30
C VAL A 106 4.82 8.56 -1.70
N ASP A 107 4.67 9.02 -0.47
CA ASP A 107 3.38 9.04 0.22
C ASP A 107 3.24 10.27 1.14
N TYR A 108 2.16 10.31 1.93
CA TYR A 108 1.89 11.43 2.84
C TYR A 108 2.90 11.53 4.00
N THR A 109 3.71 10.51 4.26
CA THR A 109 4.74 10.51 5.30
C THR A 109 6.08 11.04 4.82
N GLY A 110 6.24 11.20 3.50
CA GLY A 110 7.45 11.73 2.87
C GLY A 110 7.89 10.96 1.65
N ILE A 111 9.10 11.25 1.22
CA ILE A 111 9.78 10.63 0.07
C ILE A 111 10.94 9.81 0.60
N ILE A 112 10.76 8.48 0.61
CA ILE A 112 11.61 7.57 1.36
C ILE A 112 12.09 6.44 0.45
N LYS A 113 13.39 6.13 0.45
CA LYS A 113 13.88 4.87 -0.09
C LYS A 113 13.83 3.79 0.99
N ALA A 114 13.16 2.70 0.71
CA ALA A 114 13.03 1.56 1.63
C ALA A 114 12.61 0.30 0.89
N ASP A 115 12.76 -0.84 1.56
CA ASP A 115 12.12 -2.09 1.16
C ASP A 115 10.66 -2.12 1.67
N ILE A 116 9.78 -2.80 0.92
CA ILE A 116 8.39 -3.03 1.31
C ILE A 116 8.19 -4.53 1.48
N GLY A 117 7.87 -4.94 2.70
CA GLY A 117 7.56 -6.33 3.02
C GLY A 117 6.06 -6.60 2.93
N ILE A 118 5.70 -7.72 2.30
CA ILE A 118 4.31 -8.17 2.15
C ILE A 118 4.19 -9.56 2.80
N LYS A 119 3.16 -9.72 3.62
CA LYS A 119 2.78 -10.96 4.27
C LYS A 119 1.27 -11.12 4.29
N ASP A 120 0.77 -12.30 3.90
CA ASP A 120 -0.67 -12.61 3.88
C ASP A 120 -1.50 -11.53 3.16
N GLY A 121 -0.99 -11.02 2.02
CA GLY A 121 -1.64 -9.98 1.23
C GLY A 121 -1.65 -8.57 1.84
N HIS A 122 -0.91 -8.33 2.93
CA HIS A 122 -0.84 -7.05 3.63
C HIS A 122 0.60 -6.53 3.67
N ILE A 123 0.77 -5.21 3.74
CA ILE A 123 2.07 -4.60 4.02
C ILE A 123 2.45 -4.93 5.47
N ALA A 124 3.46 -5.78 5.64
CA ALA A 124 3.99 -6.19 6.94
C ALA A 124 4.95 -5.14 7.53
N GLY A 125 5.63 -4.39 6.67
CA GLY A 125 6.53 -3.33 7.08
C GLY A 125 7.12 -2.56 5.91
N ILE A 126 7.67 -1.39 6.22
CA ILE A 126 8.46 -0.54 5.33
C ILE A 126 9.75 -0.20 6.07
N GLY A 127 10.90 -0.49 5.48
CA GLY A 127 12.19 -0.28 6.13
C GLY A 127 13.30 -1.08 5.46
N THR A 128 14.12 -1.74 6.24
CA THR A 128 15.21 -2.61 5.76
C THR A 128 14.76 -4.07 5.89
N ALA A 129 14.68 -4.78 4.77
CA ALA A 129 14.40 -6.21 4.75
C ALA A 129 15.69 -7.03 4.74
N GLY A 130 15.62 -8.30 5.15
CA GLY A 130 16.78 -9.18 5.08
C GLY A 130 16.81 -10.26 6.15
N ASN A 131 18.01 -10.77 6.43
CA ASN A 131 18.27 -11.78 7.44
C ASN A 131 18.90 -11.14 8.69
N PRO A 132 18.18 -11.07 9.82
CA PRO A 132 18.72 -10.45 11.03
C PRO A 132 19.92 -11.17 11.64
N ASP A 133 20.22 -12.41 11.20
CA ASP A 133 21.37 -13.17 11.70
C ASP A 133 22.69 -12.73 11.03
N THR A 134 22.61 -12.09 9.85
CA THR A 134 23.76 -11.66 9.05
C THR A 134 23.76 -10.18 8.76
N MET A 135 22.58 -9.53 8.72
CA MET A 135 22.40 -8.12 8.41
C MET A 135 22.01 -7.33 9.67
N VAL A 136 22.51 -6.09 9.77
CA VAL A 136 22.14 -5.18 10.87
C VAL A 136 20.90 -4.35 10.47
N TYR A 137 20.15 -3.91 11.48
CA TYR A 137 19.00 -3.00 11.32
C TYR A 137 17.82 -3.55 10.48
N VAL A 138 17.73 -4.88 10.31
CA VAL A 138 16.54 -5.48 9.70
C VAL A 138 15.30 -5.07 10.50
N THR A 139 14.36 -4.46 9.82
CA THR A 139 13.10 -3.98 10.41
C THR A 139 12.28 -5.15 10.93
N GLN A 140 11.62 -4.97 12.07
CA GLN A 140 10.74 -5.98 12.64
C GLN A 140 9.70 -6.45 11.61
N ASN A 141 9.48 -7.75 11.52
CA ASN A 141 8.59 -8.42 10.56
C ASN A 141 9.02 -8.33 9.07
N MET A 142 10.25 -7.90 8.78
CA MET A 142 10.76 -7.82 7.41
C MET A 142 11.86 -8.86 7.12
N ILE A 143 11.69 -10.06 7.65
CA ILE A 143 12.63 -11.15 7.45
C ILE A 143 12.42 -11.78 6.08
N VAL A 144 13.49 -11.84 5.29
CA VAL A 144 13.50 -12.47 3.97
C VAL A 144 13.96 -13.93 4.12
N GLY A 145 13.16 -14.86 3.63
CA GLY A 145 13.48 -16.29 3.61
C GLY A 145 13.69 -16.83 2.20
N SER A 146 14.07 -18.10 2.11
CA SER A 146 14.26 -18.77 0.82
C SER A 146 12.99 -18.92 -0.01
N CYS A 147 11.82 -18.80 0.61
CA CYS A 147 10.51 -18.83 -0.05
C CYS A 147 9.93 -17.43 -0.32
N THR A 148 10.63 -16.36 0.06
CA THR A 148 10.18 -14.98 -0.22
C THR A 148 10.39 -14.63 -1.68
N GLU A 149 9.34 -14.21 -2.36
CA GLU A 149 9.44 -13.63 -3.70
C GLU A 149 10.11 -12.25 -3.60
N VAL A 150 11.07 -11.99 -4.51
CA VAL A 150 11.80 -10.71 -4.53
C VAL A 150 11.47 -9.94 -5.80
N ILE A 151 10.94 -8.74 -5.63
CA ILE A 151 10.66 -7.80 -6.71
C ILE A 151 11.66 -6.65 -6.61
N ALA A 152 12.44 -6.45 -7.68
CA ALA A 152 13.40 -5.34 -7.75
C ALA A 152 12.66 -4.01 -7.84
N GLY A 153 12.84 -3.15 -6.84
CA GLY A 153 12.27 -1.80 -6.78
C GLY A 153 13.29 -0.70 -7.11
N GLU A 154 14.53 -1.06 -7.39
CA GLU A 154 15.60 -0.13 -7.74
C GLU A 154 15.21 0.69 -8.98
N GLY A 155 15.21 2.01 -8.85
CA GLY A 155 14.80 2.91 -9.92
C GLY A 155 13.29 3.03 -10.16
N LEU A 156 12.47 2.37 -9.35
CA LEU A 156 11.01 2.46 -9.41
C LEU A 156 10.45 3.37 -8.32
N ILE A 157 9.36 4.06 -8.65
CA ILE A 157 8.58 4.85 -7.71
C ILE A 157 7.35 4.04 -7.29
N VAL A 158 7.15 3.90 -5.99
CA VAL A 158 5.99 3.23 -5.41
C VAL A 158 5.11 4.26 -4.70
N THR A 159 3.85 4.28 -5.05
CA THR A 159 2.83 5.12 -4.41
C THR A 159 1.68 4.27 -3.90
N ALA A 160 0.87 4.81 -3.00
CA ALA A 160 -0.42 4.21 -2.71
C ALA A 160 -1.28 4.20 -3.98
N GLY A 161 -2.03 3.12 -4.18
CA GLY A 161 -2.98 3.04 -5.29
C GLY A 161 -4.11 4.05 -5.14
N GLY A 162 -4.61 4.57 -6.26
CA GLY A 162 -5.73 5.50 -6.28
C GLY A 162 -7.03 4.84 -5.79
N ILE A 163 -7.89 5.66 -5.19
CA ILE A 163 -9.24 5.28 -4.78
C ILE A 163 -10.22 6.18 -5.52
N ASP A 164 -11.02 5.60 -6.41
CA ASP A 164 -12.12 6.30 -7.04
C ASP A 164 -13.37 6.14 -6.16
N THR A 165 -13.85 7.25 -5.61
CA THR A 165 -14.96 7.27 -4.65
C THR A 165 -16.32 7.52 -5.26
N HIS A 166 -16.41 7.62 -6.59
CA HIS A 166 -17.66 7.89 -7.31
C HIS A 166 -17.75 7.06 -8.59
N VAL A 167 -18.11 5.79 -8.47
CA VAL A 167 -18.11 4.85 -9.59
C VAL A 167 -19.50 4.34 -9.92
N HIS A 168 -19.90 4.48 -11.19
CA HIS A 168 -21.04 3.80 -11.78
C HIS A 168 -20.56 2.42 -12.28
N MET A 169 -20.86 1.36 -11.57
CA MET A 169 -20.40 0.01 -11.91
C MET A 169 -21.26 -0.58 -13.05
N LEU A 170 -20.88 -0.26 -14.29
CA LEU A 170 -21.60 -0.64 -15.50
C LEU A 170 -21.06 -1.90 -16.16
N SER A 171 -19.74 -2.04 -16.24
CA SER A 171 -19.09 -3.18 -16.87
C SER A 171 -17.79 -3.56 -16.17
N MET A 172 -17.27 -4.76 -16.44
CA MET A 172 -16.00 -5.22 -15.88
C MET A 172 -14.77 -4.51 -16.47
N ASP A 173 -14.90 -3.95 -17.68
CA ASP A 173 -13.83 -3.20 -18.36
C ASP A 173 -13.32 -2.04 -17.52
N MET A 174 -14.19 -1.46 -16.69
CA MET A 174 -13.82 -0.39 -15.74
C MET A 174 -12.72 -0.80 -14.76
N CYS A 175 -12.68 -2.09 -14.40
CA CYS A 175 -11.67 -2.60 -13.46
C CYS A 175 -10.30 -2.68 -14.14
N GLU A 176 -10.27 -3.09 -15.41
CA GLU A 176 -9.04 -3.14 -16.21
C GLU A 176 -8.51 -1.74 -16.46
N GLU A 177 -9.36 -0.81 -16.87
CA GLU A 177 -9.03 0.61 -17.06
C GLU A 177 -8.57 1.27 -15.75
N GLY A 178 -9.25 0.96 -14.64
CA GLY A 178 -8.86 1.42 -13.31
C GLY A 178 -7.45 0.97 -12.95
N LEU A 179 -7.18 -0.32 -13.06
CA LEU A 179 -5.85 -0.88 -12.76
C LEU A 179 -4.77 -0.30 -13.69
N ALA A 180 -5.04 -0.20 -14.99
CA ALA A 180 -4.12 0.39 -15.95
C ALA A 180 -3.80 1.88 -15.65
N SER A 181 -4.73 2.57 -14.96
CA SER A 181 -4.58 3.96 -14.52
C SER A 181 -4.05 4.13 -13.09
N GLY A 182 -3.70 3.03 -12.42
CA GLY A 182 -3.21 3.06 -11.03
C GLY A 182 -4.30 3.18 -9.97
N ILE A 183 -5.57 2.98 -10.32
CA ILE A 183 -6.69 2.90 -9.38
C ILE A 183 -6.75 1.46 -8.84
N LEU A 184 -6.67 1.31 -7.53
CA LEU A 184 -6.72 0.00 -6.87
C LEU A 184 -8.02 -0.24 -6.10
N THR A 185 -8.84 0.79 -5.94
CA THR A 185 -10.09 0.70 -5.18
C THR A 185 -11.18 1.50 -5.86
N LEU A 186 -12.31 0.86 -6.13
CA LEU A 186 -13.50 1.47 -6.68
C LEU A 186 -14.58 1.50 -5.61
N VAL A 187 -15.11 2.70 -5.29
CA VAL A 187 -16.22 2.89 -4.35
C VAL A 187 -17.42 3.41 -5.12
N GLY A 188 -18.51 2.69 -5.05
CA GLY A 188 -19.71 3.07 -5.78
C GLY A 188 -20.73 1.96 -5.83
N GLY A 189 -21.41 1.84 -6.95
CA GLY A 189 -22.44 0.82 -7.10
C GLY A 189 -23.10 0.84 -8.45
N GLY A 190 -24.20 0.16 -8.51
CA GLY A 190 -25.00 -0.11 -9.68
C GLY A 190 -25.46 -1.56 -9.65
N THR A 191 -26.28 -1.93 -10.60
CA THR A 191 -26.73 -3.30 -10.80
C THR A 191 -26.30 -3.85 -12.16
N GLY A 192 -25.24 -3.22 -12.72
CA GLY A 192 -24.72 -3.52 -14.05
C GLY A 192 -25.56 -2.85 -15.16
N PRO A 193 -25.28 -3.18 -16.42
CA PRO A 193 -25.87 -2.51 -17.59
C PRO A 193 -27.31 -2.91 -17.90
N ALA A 194 -27.89 -3.84 -17.15
CA ALA A 194 -29.19 -4.45 -17.46
C ALA A 194 -30.37 -3.45 -17.47
N ALA A 195 -30.24 -2.31 -16.79
CA ALA A 195 -31.22 -1.24 -16.83
C ALA A 195 -30.51 0.10 -16.57
N GLY A 196 -30.56 1.04 -17.50
CA GLY A 196 -29.91 2.34 -17.40
C GLY A 196 -30.27 3.14 -16.13
N SER A 197 -31.54 3.03 -15.67
CA SER A 197 -31.99 3.64 -14.42
C SER A 197 -31.38 3.01 -13.15
N ARG A 198 -30.71 1.90 -13.28
CA ARG A 198 -30.04 1.19 -12.17
C ARG A 198 -28.53 1.29 -12.23
N ALA A 199 -28.01 1.93 -13.25
CA ALA A 199 -26.60 2.25 -13.40
C ALA A 199 -26.23 3.49 -12.57
N THR A 200 -26.41 3.41 -11.27
CA THR A 200 -26.16 4.50 -10.33
C THR A 200 -24.88 4.25 -9.52
N THR A 201 -24.50 5.19 -8.69
CA THR A 201 -23.35 5.06 -7.79
C THR A 201 -23.69 4.30 -6.51
N CYS A 202 -24.84 3.68 -6.42
CA CYS A 202 -25.22 2.79 -5.32
C CYS A 202 -25.83 1.49 -5.82
N THR A 203 -25.76 0.45 -4.99
CA THR A 203 -26.39 -0.84 -5.22
C THR A 203 -27.53 -0.99 -4.20
N PRO A 204 -28.80 -0.70 -4.59
CA PRO A 204 -29.89 -0.61 -3.65
C PRO A 204 -30.43 -1.97 -3.26
N GLY A 205 -30.49 -2.20 -1.94
CA GLY A 205 -31.13 -3.33 -1.31
C GLY A 205 -30.27 -4.58 -1.19
N PRO A 206 -30.57 -5.43 -0.18
CA PRO A 206 -29.71 -6.55 0.22
C PRO A 206 -29.45 -7.57 -0.89
N TRP A 207 -30.46 -7.85 -1.71
CA TRP A 207 -30.36 -8.84 -2.79
C TRP A 207 -29.35 -8.39 -3.85
N HIS A 208 -29.44 -7.15 -4.30
CA HIS A 208 -28.52 -6.61 -5.32
C HIS A 208 -27.09 -6.52 -4.79
N ILE A 209 -26.92 -6.09 -3.53
CA ILE A 209 -25.59 -6.02 -2.90
C ILE A 209 -24.93 -7.40 -2.91
N ARG A 210 -25.63 -8.45 -2.45
CA ARG A 210 -25.08 -9.81 -2.47
C ARG A 210 -24.75 -10.29 -3.87
N LYS A 211 -25.59 -9.95 -4.87
CA LYS A 211 -25.34 -10.33 -6.28
C LYS A 211 -24.14 -9.60 -6.87
N MET A 212 -23.99 -8.32 -6.57
CA MET A 212 -22.84 -7.55 -7.03
C MET A 212 -21.53 -8.02 -6.35
N LEU A 213 -21.55 -8.33 -5.05
CA LEU A 213 -20.40 -8.91 -4.37
C LEU A 213 -19.99 -10.24 -5.01
N GLN A 214 -20.96 -11.12 -5.32
CA GLN A 214 -20.67 -12.38 -6.04
C GLN A 214 -20.10 -12.14 -7.43
N ALA A 215 -20.59 -11.14 -8.16
CA ALA A 215 -20.12 -10.82 -9.51
C ALA A 215 -18.70 -10.23 -9.52
N THR A 216 -18.29 -9.57 -8.44
CA THR A 216 -16.99 -8.89 -8.35
C THR A 216 -15.92 -9.69 -7.59
N ASP A 217 -16.26 -10.86 -7.05
CA ASP A 217 -15.39 -11.67 -6.18
C ASP A 217 -14.07 -12.10 -6.84
N THR A 218 -14.07 -12.27 -8.15
CA THR A 218 -12.88 -12.69 -8.92
C THR A 218 -12.06 -11.54 -9.51
N LEU A 219 -12.48 -10.30 -9.30
CA LEU A 219 -11.81 -9.14 -9.88
C LEU A 219 -10.55 -8.78 -9.09
N PRO A 220 -9.43 -8.49 -9.76
CA PRO A 220 -8.16 -8.19 -9.11
C PRO A 220 -8.07 -6.72 -8.63
N ILE A 221 -9.18 -6.15 -8.18
CA ILE A 221 -9.30 -4.77 -7.71
C ILE A 221 -10.21 -4.73 -6.47
N ASN A 222 -9.97 -3.80 -5.56
CA ASN A 222 -10.85 -3.65 -4.39
C ASN A 222 -12.16 -2.99 -4.79
N ILE A 223 -13.28 -3.63 -4.46
CA ILE A 223 -14.64 -3.12 -4.72
C ILE A 223 -15.32 -2.83 -3.39
N LEU A 224 -15.78 -1.60 -3.22
CA LEU A 224 -16.57 -1.15 -2.09
C LEU A 224 -17.95 -0.70 -2.59
N LEU A 225 -18.96 -1.55 -2.38
CA LEU A 225 -20.32 -1.21 -2.77
C LEU A 225 -20.96 -0.26 -1.78
N THR A 226 -21.62 0.78 -2.28
CA THR A 226 -22.48 1.65 -1.47
C THR A 226 -23.94 1.22 -1.61
N GLY A 227 -24.67 1.15 -0.51
CA GLY A 227 -26.11 1.01 -0.48
C GLY A 227 -26.81 2.35 -0.73
N LYS A 228 -28.12 2.31 -1.03
CA LYS A 228 -28.94 3.53 -1.15
C LYS A 228 -29.20 4.12 0.23
N GLY A 229 -28.70 5.33 0.47
CA GLY A 229 -28.85 6.04 1.74
C GLY A 229 -30.05 6.97 1.80
N ASN A 230 -30.74 7.23 0.68
CA ASN A 230 -31.94 8.06 0.65
C ASN A 230 -33.16 7.29 1.18
N ASP A 231 -33.18 7.06 2.47
CA ASP A 231 -34.27 6.46 3.22
C ASP A 231 -34.33 7.08 4.61
N SER A 232 -35.54 7.38 5.09
CA SER A 232 -35.77 7.88 6.46
C SER A 232 -36.03 6.76 7.47
N GLY A 233 -35.98 5.50 7.03
CA GLY A 233 -36.13 4.33 7.87
C GLY A 233 -34.81 3.64 8.14
N GLU A 234 -34.51 3.34 9.40
CA GLU A 234 -33.27 2.66 9.81
C GLU A 234 -33.18 1.21 9.32
N ILE A 235 -34.32 0.49 9.28
CA ILE A 235 -34.34 -0.94 8.94
C ILE A 235 -33.78 -1.19 7.53
N PRO A 236 -34.26 -0.52 6.46
CA PRO A 236 -33.71 -0.71 5.12
C PRO A 236 -32.24 -0.34 4.98
N LEU A 237 -31.76 0.63 5.76
CA LEU A 237 -30.35 1.02 5.77
C LEU A 237 -29.50 -0.07 6.43
N ARG A 238 -29.93 -0.59 7.57
CA ARG A 238 -29.27 -1.66 8.30
C ARG A 238 -29.16 -2.95 7.47
N GLU A 239 -30.27 -3.36 6.83
CA GLU A 239 -30.27 -4.54 5.97
C GLU A 239 -29.24 -4.47 4.82
N GLN A 240 -29.00 -3.28 4.28
CA GLN A 240 -27.99 -3.09 3.25
C GLN A 240 -26.57 -3.23 3.81
N ILE A 241 -26.31 -2.71 5.00
CA ILE A 241 -25.03 -2.86 5.69
C ILE A 241 -24.77 -4.32 6.03
N GLU A 242 -25.76 -5.01 6.59
CA GLU A 242 -25.68 -6.43 6.91
C GLU A 242 -25.48 -7.31 5.67
N ALA A 243 -25.97 -6.86 4.52
CA ALA A 243 -25.73 -7.52 3.24
C ALA A 243 -24.31 -7.35 2.70
N GLY A 244 -23.51 -6.45 3.30
CA GLY A 244 -22.08 -6.25 2.99
C GLY A 244 -21.76 -4.98 2.22
N CYS A 245 -22.66 -3.98 2.16
CA CYS A 245 -22.25 -2.69 1.60
C CYS A 245 -21.24 -1.99 2.52
N ALA A 246 -20.33 -1.24 1.89
CA ALA A 246 -19.24 -0.55 2.57
C ALA A 246 -19.65 0.83 3.11
N GLY A 247 -20.80 1.33 2.69
CA GLY A 247 -21.34 2.62 3.09
C GLY A 247 -22.68 2.90 2.43
N LEU A 248 -23.23 4.07 2.69
CA LEU A 248 -24.49 4.52 2.15
C LEU A 248 -24.26 5.75 1.27
N LYS A 249 -24.82 5.72 0.06
CA LYS A 249 -24.82 6.85 -0.87
C LYS A 249 -26.11 7.64 -0.67
N ILE A 250 -25.95 8.92 -0.35
CA ILE A 250 -27.05 9.90 -0.34
C ILE A 250 -26.87 10.81 -1.55
N HIS A 251 -27.90 10.93 -2.37
CA HIS A 251 -27.90 11.73 -3.58
C HIS A 251 -29.05 12.75 -3.53
N GLU A 252 -28.79 13.99 -3.88
CA GLU A 252 -29.76 15.08 -3.83
C GLU A 252 -30.97 14.82 -4.72
N ASP A 253 -30.75 14.29 -5.93
CA ASP A 253 -31.84 13.98 -6.89
C ASP A 253 -32.83 12.92 -6.40
N TRP A 254 -32.46 12.17 -5.37
CA TRP A 254 -33.32 11.11 -4.78
C TRP A 254 -34.02 11.57 -3.51
N GLY A 255 -33.94 12.86 -3.16
CA GLY A 255 -34.55 13.44 -1.99
C GLY A 255 -33.68 13.29 -0.74
N ALA A 256 -32.55 14.00 -0.68
CA ALA A 256 -31.68 14.08 0.50
C ALA A 256 -32.33 15.00 1.56
N THR A 257 -33.39 14.52 2.20
CA THR A 257 -34.08 15.23 3.28
C THR A 257 -33.28 15.17 4.58
N PRO A 258 -33.47 16.11 5.55
CA PRO A 258 -32.86 16.02 6.87
C PRO A 258 -33.09 14.65 7.52
N ALA A 259 -34.30 14.11 7.45
CA ALA A 259 -34.62 12.79 8.01
C ALA A 259 -33.82 11.65 7.37
N ALA A 260 -33.56 11.71 6.05
CA ALA A 260 -32.72 10.71 5.38
C ALA A 260 -31.25 10.84 5.77
N ILE A 261 -30.77 12.06 5.95
CA ILE A 261 -29.41 12.33 6.41
C ILE A 261 -29.23 11.84 7.86
N ASP A 262 -30.16 12.18 8.74
CA ASP A 262 -30.15 11.79 10.14
C ASP A 262 -30.15 10.25 10.28
N SER A 263 -31.04 9.57 9.56
CA SER A 263 -31.09 8.09 9.54
C SER A 263 -29.80 7.46 9.03
N GLY A 264 -29.16 8.07 8.03
CA GLY A 264 -27.86 7.61 7.50
C GLY A 264 -26.69 7.82 8.46
N ILE A 265 -26.80 8.82 9.35
CA ILE A 265 -25.77 9.18 10.32
C ILE A 265 -26.04 8.57 11.70
N ASP A 266 -27.23 8.04 11.95
CA ASP A 266 -27.66 7.56 13.25
C ASP A 266 -26.60 6.68 13.95
N SER A 267 -26.55 6.81 15.27
CA SER A 267 -25.55 6.16 16.10
C SER A 267 -25.59 4.63 16.03
N GLU A 268 -26.72 4.03 15.78
CA GLU A 268 -26.82 2.58 15.60
C GLU A 268 -26.24 2.12 14.25
N THR A 269 -26.48 2.87 13.19
CA THR A 269 -25.86 2.62 11.88
C THR A 269 -24.34 2.80 11.96
N ILE A 270 -23.86 3.83 12.64
CA ILE A 270 -22.44 4.06 12.93
C ILE A 270 -21.86 2.96 13.83
N THR A 271 -22.63 2.40 14.75
CA THR A 271 -22.16 1.30 15.61
C THR A 271 -21.93 0.01 14.82
N VAL A 272 -22.79 -0.31 13.85
CA VAL A 272 -22.55 -1.42 12.92
C VAL A 272 -21.29 -1.16 12.10
N PHE A 273 -21.07 0.06 11.62
CA PHE A 273 -19.83 0.45 10.93
C PHE A 273 -18.57 0.33 11.81
N ARG A 274 -18.66 0.56 13.13
CA ARG A 274 -17.54 0.40 14.07
C ARG A 274 -17.16 -1.05 14.33
N GLN A 275 -18.08 -1.98 14.15
CA GLN A 275 -17.83 -3.43 14.33
C GLN A 275 -17.22 -4.10 13.09
N LEU A 276 -17.32 -3.47 11.92
CA LEU A 276 -16.61 -3.89 10.73
C LEU A 276 -15.16 -3.36 10.77
N PRO A 277 -14.16 -4.04 10.20
CA PRO A 277 -12.77 -3.61 10.29
C PRO A 277 -12.61 -2.20 9.71
N ARG A 278 -12.25 -1.29 10.56
CA ARG A 278 -11.85 0.14 10.57
C ARG A 278 -11.83 0.99 9.28
N LYS A 279 -12.60 0.75 8.22
CA LYS A 279 -12.45 1.50 6.95
C LYS A 279 -13.73 1.94 6.25
N ILE A 280 -14.85 2.07 6.95
CA ILE A 280 -16.12 2.45 6.31
C ILE A 280 -16.44 3.92 6.63
N ARG A 281 -16.76 4.70 5.60
CA ARG A 281 -17.17 6.10 5.71
C ARG A 281 -18.48 6.32 4.98
N ILE A 282 -19.31 7.22 5.50
CA ILE A 282 -20.45 7.77 4.75
C ILE A 282 -19.91 8.69 3.68
N ILE A 283 -20.27 8.44 2.42
CA ILE A 283 -19.86 9.26 1.28
C ILE A 283 -21.04 10.12 0.90
N SER A 284 -20.93 11.43 1.11
CA SER A 284 -21.88 12.42 0.66
C SER A 284 -21.28 13.19 -0.52
N GLU A 285 -22.03 13.38 -1.60
CA GLU A 285 -21.65 14.25 -2.71
C GLU A 285 -21.88 15.72 -2.41
N THR A 286 -22.61 16.07 -1.36
CA THR A 286 -22.86 17.45 -1.01
C THR A 286 -21.55 18.12 -0.59
N ARG A 287 -20.90 18.84 -1.49
CA ARG A 287 -19.96 19.90 -1.13
C ARG A 287 -20.76 20.97 -0.41
N ILE A 288 -20.68 21.02 0.87
CA ILE A 288 -21.04 22.24 1.61
C ILE A 288 -19.93 23.24 1.23
N ASP A 289 -20.27 24.14 0.30
CA ASP A 289 -19.38 25.25 -0.04
C ASP A 289 -19.47 26.23 1.14
N ASP A 290 -18.45 26.26 1.99
CA ASP A 290 -18.34 27.14 3.16
C ASP A 290 -18.34 28.66 2.81
N ARG A 291 -18.59 29.00 1.55
CA ARG A 291 -18.64 30.39 1.08
C ARG A 291 -20.01 31.05 1.15
N MET A 292 -21.03 30.35 1.67
CA MET A 292 -22.37 30.96 1.86
C MET A 292 -22.69 31.32 3.31
N ALA A 293 -21.71 31.37 4.20
CA ALA A 293 -21.85 31.89 5.56
C ALA A 293 -21.02 33.16 5.73
N SER A 294 -21.43 34.24 5.03
CA SER A 294 -20.99 35.62 5.31
C SER A 294 -22.08 36.61 4.97
#